data_9be8616c7ee2f62b4b9df36c44abc01b
#
_entry.id   9be8616c7ee2f62b4b9df36c44abc01b
#
_cell.length_a   1.000
_cell.length_b   1.000
_cell.length_c   1.000
_cell.angle_alpha   90.00
_cell.angle_beta   90.00
_cell.angle_gamma   90.00
#
_symmetry.space_group_name_H-M   'P 1'
#
loop_
_entity.id
_entity.type
_entity.pdbx_description
1 polymer ?
#
loop_
_entity_poly.entity_id
_entity_poly.type
_entity_poly.pdbx_seq_one_letter_code
_entity_poly.pdbx_strand_id
1 'polypeptide(L)'
;MKKTRKILCLLLCVMLVCVTLAGSLTAMAENVSVEVYGTGYVDLGNVIQLTEYSDGVLHLIYYPKWMETSQVQMPILVFANGTGCAPVLYISFLMQMAEQGFVVVESSNIMSGDGQDQIACLDYILTKNTDPSSVFCGKLDAGRVGTFGHSQGGRGSVNAAISDPRFKAVIYIAGSSYVWETQNLTTPTLFLSARTDFFVFSPVWVRPNYEVCSAPAVYANMIGGYHTKAFLKPSTYNYYCTEWFKAWLNGDQEALNRFRPGGQMSQDPGWEDFASKNF
;
A
#
# COMPACT_ATOMS: atom_id res chain seq x y z
N MET A 1 -36.94 -4.43 -17.92
CA MET A 1 -36.39 -5.78 -17.89
C MET A 1 -35.35 -6.11 -18.97
N LYS A 2 -35.54 -5.81 -20.27
CA LYS A 2 -34.53 -6.12 -21.32
C LYS A 2 -33.22 -5.31 -21.22
N LYS A 3 -33.28 -4.02 -20.78
CA LYS A 3 -32.09 -3.17 -20.60
C LYS A 3 -31.19 -3.61 -19.42
N THR A 4 -31.82 -4.00 -18.31
CA THR A 4 -31.11 -4.47 -17.10
C THR A 4 -30.38 -5.79 -17.33
N ARG A 5 -30.98 -6.72 -18.12
CA ARG A 5 -30.32 -7.97 -18.51
C ARG A 5 -29.10 -7.75 -19.42
N LYS A 6 -29.15 -6.75 -20.34
CA LYS A 6 -28.00 -6.44 -21.21
C LYS A 6 -26.83 -5.83 -20.43
N ILE A 7 -27.11 -4.97 -19.44
CA ILE A 7 -26.09 -4.38 -18.57
C ILE A 7 -25.46 -5.44 -17.67
N LEU A 8 -26.28 -6.36 -17.12
CA LEU A 8 -25.78 -7.47 -16.29
C LEU A 8 -24.93 -8.45 -17.10
N CYS A 9 -25.31 -8.78 -18.34
CA CYS A 9 -24.49 -9.59 -19.24
C CYS A 9 -23.17 -8.89 -19.62
N LEU A 10 -23.20 -7.59 -19.86
CA LEU A 10 -21.98 -6.82 -20.19
C LEU A 10 -21.00 -6.78 -18.98
N LEU A 11 -21.53 -6.58 -17.77
CA LEU A 11 -20.74 -6.62 -16.54
C LEU A 11 -20.17 -8.03 -16.26
N LEU A 12 -20.96 -9.09 -16.51
CA LEU A 12 -20.48 -10.48 -16.41
C LEU A 12 -19.42 -10.81 -17.47
N CYS A 13 -19.58 -10.34 -18.71
CA CYS A 13 -18.57 -10.50 -19.76
C CYS A 13 -17.30 -9.73 -19.46
N VAL A 14 -17.37 -8.51 -18.92
CA VAL A 14 -16.20 -7.72 -18.52
C VAL A 14 -15.50 -8.40 -17.32
N MET A 15 -16.23 -8.90 -16.33
CA MET A 15 -15.66 -9.70 -15.24
C MET A 15 -15.03 -11.01 -15.76
N LEU A 16 -15.66 -11.72 -16.67
CA LEU A 16 -15.11 -12.97 -17.22
C LEU A 16 -13.84 -12.72 -18.06
N VAL A 17 -13.81 -11.63 -18.82
CA VAL A 17 -12.61 -11.21 -19.57
C VAL A 17 -11.51 -10.76 -18.63
N CYS A 18 -11.84 -10.08 -17.54
CA CYS A 18 -10.86 -9.71 -16.51
C CYS A 18 -10.33 -10.95 -15.77
N VAL A 19 -11.17 -11.94 -15.48
CA VAL A 19 -10.75 -13.19 -14.82
C VAL A 19 -9.92 -14.08 -15.75
N THR A 20 -10.26 -14.18 -17.04
CA THR A 20 -9.47 -14.95 -18.01
C THR A 20 -8.17 -14.26 -18.40
N LEU A 21 -8.15 -12.91 -18.47
CA LEU A 21 -6.93 -12.12 -18.59
C LEU A 21 -6.09 -12.18 -17.31
N ALA A 22 -6.71 -12.18 -16.13
CA ALA A 22 -6.00 -12.34 -14.87
C ALA A 22 -5.36 -13.72 -14.74
N GLY A 23 -6.05 -14.80 -15.13
CA GLY A 23 -5.50 -16.16 -15.09
C GLY A 23 -4.34 -16.38 -16.07
N SER A 24 -4.38 -15.76 -17.26
CA SER A 24 -3.26 -15.80 -18.21
C SER A 24 -2.14 -14.82 -17.83
N LEU A 25 -2.47 -13.68 -17.20
CA LEU A 25 -1.51 -12.74 -16.64
C LEU A 25 -0.85 -13.27 -15.35
N THR A 26 -1.52 -14.09 -14.53
CA THR A 26 -0.92 -14.75 -13.36
C THR A 26 0.15 -15.76 -13.77
N ALA A 27 -0.15 -16.64 -14.72
CA ALA A 27 0.83 -17.60 -15.22
C ALA A 27 2.01 -16.92 -15.96
N MET A 28 1.74 -15.78 -16.63
CA MET A 28 2.80 -14.94 -17.21
C MET A 28 3.54 -14.13 -16.15
N ALA A 29 2.86 -13.62 -15.12
CA ALA A 29 3.48 -12.82 -14.08
C ALA A 29 4.37 -13.66 -13.13
N GLU A 30 4.00 -14.90 -12.82
CA GLU A 30 4.87 -15.84 -12.10
C GLU A 30 6.16 -16.15 -12.89
N ASN A 31 6.04 -16.38 -14.19
CA ASN A 31 7.21 -16.61 -15.04
C ASN A 31 8.02 -15.32 -15.30
N VAL A 32 7.34 -14.20 -15.52
CA VAL A 32 7.98 -12.89 -15.76
C VAL A 32 8.62 -12.35 -14.48
N SER A 33 8.06 -12.60 -13.29
CA SER A 33 8.66 -12.14 -12.03
C SER A 33 10.02 -12.80 -11.77
N VAL A 34 10.17 -14.08 -12.08
CA VAL A 34 11.45 -14.80 -11.93
C VAL A 34 12.46 -14.41 -13.01
N GLU A 35 12.02 -14.14 -14.25
CA GLU A 35 12.93 -13.74 -15.35
C GLU A 35 13.28 -12.24 -15.31
N VAL A 36 12.34 -11.36 -14.89
CA VAL A 36 12.55 -9.89 -14.91
C VAL A 36 13.18 -9.37 -13.63
N TYR A 37 12.88 -9.98 -12.49
CA TYR A 37 13.41 -9.46 -11.22
C TYR A 37 14.67 -10.19 -10.75
N GLY A 38 14.92 -11.45 -11.12
CA GLY A 38 16.06 -12.21 -10.63
C GLY A 38 16.33 -11.98 -9.13
N THR A 39 16.88 -12.90 -8.41
CA THR A 39 17.41 -12.58 -7.08
C THR A 39 18.64 -11.69 -7.23
N GLY A 40 18.68 -10.56 -6.52
CA GLY A 40 19.87 -9.71 -6.59
C GLY A 40 19.68 -8.27 -6.14
N TYR A 41 20.77 -7.56 -6.23
CA TYR A 41 20.94 -6.16 -5.85
C TYR A 41 20.90 -5.28 -7.12
N VAL A 42 20.04 -4.26 -7.10
CA VAL A 42 19.95 -3.27 -8.19
C VAL A 42 20.10 -1.88 -7.58
N ASP A 43 21.11 -1.14 -8.03
CA ASP A 43 21.32 0.27 -7.68
C ASP A 43 20.46 1.15 -8.59
N LEU A 44 19.46 1.79 -8.00
CA LEU A 44 18.53 2.70 -8.68
C LEU A 44 18.86 4.17 -8.38
N GLY A 45 20.12 4.47 -8.02
CA GLY A 45 20.58 5.81 -7.68
C GLY A 45 20.53 6.08 -6.17
N ASN A 46 19.51 6.75 -5.68
CA ASN A 46 19.35 7.03 -4.23
C ASN A 46 18.72 5.86 -3.46
N VAL A 47 18.16 4.89 -4.17
CA VAL A 47 17.47 3.71 -3.62
C VAL A 47 18.13 2.45 -4.15
N ILE A 48 18.23 1.46 -3.28
CA ILE A 48 18.58 0.09 -3.65
C ILE A 48 17.30 -0.74 -3.68
N GLN A 49 17.16 -1.55 -4.72
CA GLN A 49 16.22 -2.66 -4.78
C GLN A 49 16.98 -3.96 -4.52
N LEU A 50 16.59 -4.66 -3.48
CA LEU A 50 17.04 -6.03 -3.22
C LEU A 50 15.89 -6.98 -3.47
N THR A 51 16.13 -8.05 -4.23
CA THR A 51 15.12 -9.07 -4.51
C THR A 51 15.63 -10.41 -3.98
N GLU A 52 14.87 -11.00 -3.07
CA GLU A 52 15.22 -12.25 -2.42
C GLU A 52 14.06 -13.25 -2.48
N TYR A 53 14.35 -14.52 -2.61
CA TYR A 53 13.36 -15.59 -2.64
C TYR A 53 13.40 -16.38 -1.34
N SER A 54 12.26 -16.49 -0.67
CA SER A 54 12.09 -17.29 0.55
C SER A 54 10.68 -17.89 0.61
N ASP A 55 10.60 -19.14 1.04
CA ASP A 55 9.35 -19.86 1.30
C ASP A 55 8.33 -19.85 0.12
N GLY A 56 8.85 -19.90 -1.11
CA GLY A 56 8.03 -19.90 -2.32
C GLY A 56 7.57 -18.51 -2.76
N VAL A 57 8.01 -17.43 -2.08
CA VAL A 57 7.65 -16.05 -2.37
C VAL A 57 8.89 -15.22 -2.71
N LEU A 58 8.76 -14.37 -3.70
CA LEU A 58 9.74 -13.36 -4.03
C LEU A 58 9.43 -12.09 -3.25
N HIS A 59 10.40 -11.64 -2.44
CA HIS A 59 10.33 -10.38 -1.69
C HIS A 59 11.14 -9.32 -2.42
N LEU A 60 10.51 -8.17 -2.70
CA LEU A 60 11.17 -6.99 -3.23
C LEU A 60 11.31 -5.98 -2.10
N ILE A 61 12.54 -5.55 -1.85
CA ILE A 61 12.87 -4.66 -0.73
C ILE A 61 13.52 -3.41 -1.32
N TYR A 62 12.94 -2.24 -1.00
CA TYR A 62 13.46 -0.94 -1.41
C TYR A 62 13.94 -0.20 -0.17
N TYR A 63 15.17 0.32 -0.21
CA TYR A 63 15.73 1.08 0.90
C TYR A 63 16.67 2.19 0.40
N PRO A 64 16.81 3.28 1.17
CA PRO A 64 17.69 4.37 0.76
C PRO A 64 19.15 3.91 0.81
N LYS A 65 19.90 4.17 -0.23
CA LYS A 65 21.30 3.73 -0.39
C LYS A 65 22.19 4.15 0.78
N TRP A 66 21.96 5.31 1.36
CA TRP A 66 22.73 5.81 2.51
C TRP A 66 22.57 4.94 3.77
N MET A 67 21.51 4.11 3.84
CA MET A 67 21.31 3.18 4.97
C MET A 67 22.48 2.18 5.09
N GLU A 68 23.13 1.83 4.00
CA GLU A 68 24.23 0.85 4.03
C GLU A 68 25.37 1.29 4.95
N THR A 69 25.64 2.60 5.02
CA THR A 69 26.68 3.20 5.86
C THR A 69 26.16 3.83 7.16
N SER A 70 24.84 3.87 7.34
CA SER A 70 24.19 4.44 8.53
C SER A 70 23.99 3.42 9.63
N GLN A 71 23.94 3.89 10.88
CA GLN A 71 23.54 3.12 12.07
C GLN A 71 22.12 3.49 12.55
N VAL A 72 21.42 4.35 11.81
CA VAL A 72 20.05 4.78 12.15
C VAL A 72 19.09 3.61 11.87
N GLN A 73 18.23 3.33 12.84
CA GLN A 73 17.14 2.37 12.65
C GLN A 73 16.01 2.98 11.85
N MET A 74 15.60 2.27 10.80
CA MET A 74 14.62 2.71 9.82
C MET A 74 13.23 2.15 10.12
N PRO A 75 12.16 2.94 9.95
CA PRO A 75 10.80 2.42 9.93
C PRO A 75 10.60 1.47 8.75
N ILE A 76 9.72 0.49 8.94
CA ILE A 76 9.38 -0.53 7.94
C ILE A 76 8.01 -0.23 7.37
N LEU A 77 7.88 -0.27 6.05
CA LEU A 77 6.60 -0.20 5.35
C LEU A 77 6.39 -1.49 4.56
N VAL A 78 5.22 -2.08 4.70
CA VAL A 78 4.84 -3.27 3.93
C VAL A 78 3.74 -2.92 2.96
N PHE A 79 3.99 -3.15 1.67
CA PHE A 79 3.07 -2.85 0.58
C PHE A 79 2.34 -4.10 0.08
N ALA A 80 1.08 -3.90 -0.33
CA ALA A 80 0.26 -4.93 -0.94
C ALA A 80 -0.27 -4.51 -2.31
N ASN A 81 -0.06 -5.38 -3.29
CA ASN A 81 -0.45 -5.19 -4.69
C ASN A 81 -1.97 -5.23 -4.88
N GLY A 82 -2.46 -4.56 -5.90
CA GLY A 82 -3.84 -4.74 -6.39
C GLY A 82 -4.04 -6.10 -7.06
N THR A 83 -5.27 -6.52 -7.22
CA THR A 83 -5.63 -7.79 -7.87
C THR A 83 -4.97 -7.95 -9.24
N GLY A 84 -4.19 -9.00 -9.41
CA GLY A 84 -3.51 -9.30 -10.67
C GLY A 84 -2.39 -8.33 -11.05
N CYS A 85 -2.02 -7.39 -10.17
CA CYS A 85 -0.98 -6.40 -10.43
C CYS A 85 0.39 -6.92 -10.02
N ALA A 86 1.31 -7.02 -10.98
CA ALA A 86 2.68 -7.40 -10.69
C ALA A 86 3.45 -6.25 -10.01
N PRO A 87 4.45 -6.56 -9.15
CA PRO A 87 5.28 -5.57 -8.44
C PRO A 87 5.88 -4.47 -9.33
N VAL A 88 6.25 -4.81 -10.57
CA VAL A 88 6.82 -3.83 -11.53
C VAL A 88 5.98 -2.58 -11.72
N LEU A 89 4.68 -2.67 -11.53
CA LEU A 89 3.77 -1.53 -11.66
C LEU A 89 3.96 -0.50 -10.55
N TYR A 90 4.45 -0.92 -9.38
CA TYR A 90 4.56 -0.09 -8.18
C TYR A 90 5.99 0.40 -7.89
N ILE A 91 7.02 -0.06 -8.62
CA ILE A 91 8.44 0.27 -8.38
C ILE A 91 8.63 1.78 -8.13
N SER A 92 8.12 2.63 -9.02
CA SER A 92 8.29 4.09 -8.89
C SER A 92 7.62 4.65 -7.63
N PHE A 93 6.51 4.06 -7.19
CA PHE A 93 5.82 4.46 -5.97
C PHE A 93 6.64 4.05 -4.73
N LEU A 94 7.10 2.81 -4.68
CA LEU A 94 7.81 2.26 -3.53
C LEU A 94 9.21 2.86 -3.41
N MET A 95 9.89 3.12 -4.52
CA MET A 95 11.17 3.85 -4.52
C MET A 95 11.04 5.24 -3.89
N GLN A 96 10.02 6.01 -4.28
CA GLN A 96 9.79 7.34 -3.71
C GLN A 96 9.50 7.28 -2.20
N MET A 97 8.81 6.23 -1.72
CA MET A 97 8.65 6.01 -0.27
C MET A 97 10.00 5.68 0.40
N ALA A 98 10.81 4.83 -0.22
CA ALA A 98 12.14 4.50 0.31
C ALA A 98 13.07 5.72 0.35
N GLU A 99 13.06 6.59 -0.66
CA GLU A 99 13.83 7.86 -0.67
C GLU A 99 13.53 8.75 0.53
N GLN A 100 12.34 8.65 1.10
CA GLN A 100 11.93 9.40 2.28
C GLN A 100 12.39 8.81 3.61
N GLY A 101 13.20 7.76 3.57
CA GLY A 101 13.79 7.16 4.76
C GLY A 101 13.00 5.99 5.34
N PHE A 102 12.36 5.21 4.50
CA PHE A 102 11.69 3.97 4.88
C PHE A 102 12.35 2.75 4.24
N VAL A 103 12.30 1.62 4.92
CA VAL A 103 12.52 0.32 4.27
C VAL A 103 11.18 -0.21 3.83
N VAL A 104 10.97 -0.39 2.53
CA VAL A 104 9.68 -0.81 1.95
C VAL A 104 9.81 -2.23 1.44
N VAL A 105 8.87 -3.08 1.82
CA VAL A 105 8.85 -4.51 1.42
C VAL A 105 7.53 -4.82 0.74
N GLU A 106 7.58 -5.53 -0.37
CA GLU A 106 6.42 -6.13 -1.02
C GLU A 106 6.68 -7.59 -1.41
N SER A 107 5.62 -8.39 -1.54
CA SER A 107 5.70 -9.74 -2.09
C SER A 107 5.34 -9.74 -3.58
N SER A 108 5.80 -10.78 -4.30
CA SER A 108 5.35 -11.02 -5.67
C SER A 108 3.90 -11.52 -5.76
N ASN A 109 3.24 -11.76 -4.63
CA ASN A 109 1.86 -12.21 -4.62
C ASN A 109 0.92 -11.10 -5.10
N ILE A 110 0.03 -11.45 -6.01
CA ILE A 110 -0.92 -10.52 -6.64
C ILE A 110 -2.35 -10.70 -6.11
N MET A 111 -2.50 -11.48 -5.02
CA MET A 111 -3.78 -11.80 -4.35
C MET A 111 -3.63 -11.71 -2.83
N SER A 112 -3.37 -10.51 -2.31
CA SER A 112 -2.98 -10.21 -0.92
C SER A 112 -4.09 -9.60 -0.06
N GLY A 113 -5.37 -9.79 -0.44
CA GLY A 113 -6.50 -9.10 0.20
C GLY A 113 -6.85 -9.56 1.62
N ASP A 114 -6.34 -10.67 2.09
CA ASP A 114 -6.55 -11.20 3.45
C ASP A 114 -5.54 -10.65 4.48
N GLY A 115 -4.47 -9.99 4.02
CA GLY A 115 -3.44 -9.40 4.88
C GLY A 115 -2.32 -10.35 5.29
N GLN A 116 -2.39 -11.63 4.93
CA GLN A 116 -1.37 -12.61 5.33
C GLN A 116 -0.02 -12.36 4.65
N ASP A 117 -0.04 -11.92 3.40
CA ASP A 117 1.21 -11.57 2.70
C ASP A 117 1.96 -10.42 3.37
N GLN A 118 1.24 -9.41 3.88
CA GLN A 118 1.87 -8.30 4.57
C GLN A 118 2.51 -8.76 5.89
N ILE A 119 1.84 -9.66 6.63
CA ILE A 119 2.39 -10.25 7.85
C ILE A 119 3.62 -11.07 7.53
N ALA A 120 3.56 -11.91 6.49
CA ALA A 120 4.69 -12.73 6.06
C ALA A 120 5.88 -11.86 5.58
N CYS A 121 5.64 -10.79 4.83
CA CYS A 121 6.69 -9.83 4.44
C CYS A 121 7.33 -9.15 5.65
N LEU A 122 6.53 -8.78 6.66
CA LEU A 122 7.05 -8.22 7.90
C LEU A 122 7.91 -9.24 8.65
N ASP A 123 7.42 -10.45 8.81
CA ASP A 123 8.17 -11.52 9.46
C ASP A 123 9.50 -11.78 8.75
N TYR A 124 9.45 -11.87 7.43
CA TYR A 124 10.64 -12.07 6.60
C TYR A 124 11.68 -10.97 6.82
N ILE A 125 11.31 -9.70 6.66
CA ILE A 125 12.29 -8.60 6.77
C ILE A 125 12.85 -8.48 8.20
N LEU A 126 12.08 -8.84 9.22
CA LEU A 126 12.54 -8.85 10.60
C LEU A 126 13.59 -9.97 10.86
N THR A 127 13.57 -11.09 10.13
CA THR A 127 14.66 -12.06 10.20
C THR A 127 15.98 -11.45 9.74
N LYS A 128 15.95 -10.57 8.73
CA LYS A 128 17.13 -9.86 8.22
C LYS A 128 17.71 -8.86 9.23
N ASN A 129 16.91 -8.36 10.15
CA ASN A 129 17.37 -7.46 11.21
C ASN A 129 18.27 -8.14 12.22
N THR A 130 18.23 -9.46 12.33
CA THR A 130 19.05 -10.27 13.24
C THR A 130 20.13 -11.10 12.52
N ASP A 131 20.15 -11.09 11.20
CA ASP A 131 21.14 -11.80 10.40
C ASP A 131 22.43 -10.94 10.23
N PRO A 132 23.57 -11.33 10.81
CA PRO A 132 24.81 -10.56 10.69
C PRO A 132 25.33 -10.40 9.25
N SER A 133 24.89 -11.24 8.32
CA SER A 133 25.26 -11.15 6.90
C SER A 133 24.37 -10.17 6.11
N SER A 134 23.26 -9.73 6.71
CA SER A 134 22.30 -8.84 6.06
C SER A 134 22.71 -7.37 6.19
N VAL A 135 22.49 -6.60 5.14
CA VAL A 135 22.61 -5.13 5.15
C VAL A 135 21.66 -4.48 6.17
N PHE A 136 20.59 -5.18 6.54
CA PHE A 136 19.56 -4.73 7.48
C PHE A 136 19.87 -5.02 8.94
N CYS A 137 20.95 -5.76 9.24
CA CYS A 137 21.28 -6.20 10.60
C CYS A 137 21.36 -5.00 11.58
N GLY A 138 20.47 -4.98 12.56
CA GLY A 138 20.37 -3.92 13.57
C GLY A 138 19.86 -2.57 13.09
N LYS A 139 19.42 -2.48 11.81
CA LYS A 139 19.02 -1.22 11.17
C LYS A 139 17.51 -1.07 10.96
N LEU A 140 16.70 -2.01 11.40
CA LEU A 140 15.24 -1.94 11.28
C LEU A 140 14.60 -1.69 12.64
N ASP A 141 13.67 -0.75 12.71
CA ASP A 141 12.88 -0.49 13.91
C ASP A 141 11.56 -1.27 13.86
N ALA A 142 11.52 -2.39 14.56
CA ALA A 142 10.33 -3.24 14.67
C ALA A 142 9.15 -2.57 15.42
N GLY A 143 9.39 -1.46 16.10
CA GLY A 143 8.35 -0.66 16.74
C GLY A 143 7.68 0.36 15.82
N ARG A 144 8.26 0.64 14.65
CA ARG A 144 7.79 1.63 13.68
C ARG A 144 7.45 0.97 12.35
N VAL A 145 6.32 0.26 12.31
CA VAL A 145 5.88 -0.51 11.15
C VAL A 145 4.57 0.04 10.62
N GLY A 146 4.51 0.31 9.32
CA GLY A 146 3.29 0.69 8.61
C GLY A 146 2.95 -0.30 7.50
N THR A 147 1.68 -0.31 7.09
CA THR A 147 1.24 -1.06 5.92
C THR A 147 0.39 -0.19 5.00
N PHE A 148 0.50 -0.44 3.71
CA PHE A 148 -0.28 0.26 2.72
C PHE A 148 -0.51 -0.62 1.49
N GLY A 149 -1.52 -0.27 0.72
CA GLY A 149 -1.82 -1.06 -0.45
C GLY A 149 -2.84 -0.41 -1.36
N HIS A 150 -2.91 -0.90 -2.57
CA HIS A 150 -3.78 -0.41 -3.62
C HIS A 150 -4.88 -1.44 -3.92
N SER A 151 -6.14 -0.98 -4.10
CA SER A 151 -7.26 -1.85 -4.49
C SER A 151 -7.45 -2.99 -3.49
N GLN A 152 -7.40 -4.25 -3.92
CA GLN A 152 -7.41 -5.42 -3.03
C GLN A 152 -6.29 -5.35 -1.97
N GLY A 153 -5.10 -4.83 -2.32
CA GLY A 153 -4.01 -4.63 -1.37
C GLY A 153 -4.34 -3.61 -0.28
N GLY A 154 -5.19 -2.62 -0.56
CA GLY A 154 -5.73 -1.73 0.47
C GLY A 154 -6.57 -2.49 1.50
N ARG A 155 -7.41 -3.44 1.04
CA ARG A 155 -8.11 -4.38 1.93
C ARG A 155 -7.11 -5.24 2.73
N GLY A 156 -6.09 -5.76 2.07
CA GLY A 156 -5.03 -6.53 2.73
C GLY A 156 -4.36 -5.74 3.85
N SER A 157 -4.09 -4.45 3.63
CA SER A 157 -3.47 -3.59 4.64
C SER A 157 -4.38 -3.38 5.87
N VAL A 158 -5.70 -3.26 5.67
CA VAL A 158 -6.68 -3.23 6.77
C VAL A 158 -6.67 -4.55 7.54
N ASN A 159 -6.75 -5.68 6.83
CA ASN A 159 -6.80 -7.00 7.46
C ASN A 159 -5.49 -7.36 8.18
N ALA A 160 -4.35 -6.98 7.62
CA ALA A 160 -3.05 -7.14 8.28
C ALA A 160 -3.00 -6.36 9.59
N ALA A 161 -3.41 -5.09 9.60
CA ALA A 161 -3.39 -4.26 10.81
C ALA A 161 -4.41 -4.68 11.88
N ILE A 162 -5.52 -5.31 11.49
CA ILE A 162 -6.47 -5.91 12.43
C ILE A 162 -5.87 -7.17 13.07
N SER A 163 -5.15 -7.97 12.29
CA SER A 163 -4.63 -9.27 12.71
C SER A 163 -3.30 -9.17 13.46
N ASP A 164 -2.51 -8.12 13.20
CA ASP A 164 -1.16 -7.97 13.74
C ASP A 164 -0.94 -6.56 14.32
N PRO A 165 -0.80 -6.46 15.67
CA PRO A 165 -0.63 -5.17 16.35
C PRO A 165 0.73 -4.49 16.13
N ARG A 166 1.65 -5.15 15.41
CA ARG A 166 2.93 -4.53 15.00
C ARG A 166 2.71 -3.40 14.00
N PHE A 167 1.67 -3.45 13.17
CA PHE A 167 1.30 -2.35 12.28
C PHE A 167 0.74 -1.16 13.05
N LYS A 168 1.40 0.01 12.96
CA LYS A 168 1.08 1.24 13.70
C LYS A 168 0.42 2.30 12.85
N ALA A 169 0.44 2.18 11.54
CA ALA A 169 -0.21 3.08 10.59
C ALA A 169 -0.63 2.33 9.32
N VAL A 170 -1.77 2.73 8.77
CA VAL A 170 -2.34 2.14 7.55
C VAL A 170 -2.58 3.22 6.52
N ILE A 171 -2.30 2.92 5.24
CA ILE A 171 -2.81 3.72 4.12
C ILE A 171 -3.60 2.80 3.18
N TYR A 172 -4.84 3.20 2.93
CA TYR A 172 -5.83 2.49 2.14
C TYR A 172 -6.06 3.26 0.83
N ILE A 173 -5.45 2.81 -0.28
CA ILE A 173 -5.53 3.50 -1.56
C ILE A 173 -6.54 2.79 -2.47
N ALA A 174 -7.67 3.45 -2.75
CA ALA A 174 -8.74 2.91 -3.58
C ALA A 174 -9.08 1.45 -3.21
N GLY A 175 -9.13 1.15 -1.92
CA GLY A 175 -9.25 -0.20 -1.41
C GLY A 175 -10.69 -0.73 -1.45
N SER A 176 -10.83 -2.04 -1.33
CA SER A 176 -12.11 -2.76 -1.47
C SER A 176 -12.47 -3.59 -0.23
N SER A 177 -12.16 -3.09 0.98
CA SER A 177 -12.57 -3.73 2.22
C SER A 177 -14.07 -3.76 2.39
N TYR A 178 -14.54 -4.73 3.12
CA TYR A 178 -15.91 -4.73 3.62
C TYR A 178 -16.01 -3.95 4.94
N VAL A 179 -17.11 -3.24 5.15
CA VAL A 179 -17.31 -2.42 6.37
C VAL A 179 -17.20 -3.24 7.66
N TRP A 180 -17.64 -4.52 7.66
CA TRP A 180 -17.52 -5.40 8.82
C TRP A 180 -16.08 -5.82 9.14
N GLU A 181 -15.14 -5.69 8.21
CA GLU A 181 -13.70 -5.82 8.47
C GLU A 181 -13.21 -4.54 9.14
N THR A 182 -13.38 -3.40 8.47
CA THR A 182 -12.84 -2.10 8.89
C THR A 182 -13.38 -1.59 10.22
N GLN A 183 -14.58 -1.98 10.63
CA GLN A 183 -15.12 -1.62 11.96
C GLN A 183 -14.25 -2.13 13.13
N ASN A 184 -13.41 -3.14 12.90
CA ASN A 184 -12.47 -3.69 13.88
C ASN A 184 -11.09 -3.02 13.84
N LEU A 185 -10.87 -2.09 12.91
CA LEU A 185 -9.59 -1.42 12.73
C LEU A 185 -9.42 -0.31 13.77
N THR A 186 -8.39 -0.45 14.61
CA THR A 186 -8.01 0.53 15.65
C THR A 186 -6.73 1.28 15.32
N THR A 187 -6.07 0.93 14.23
CA THR A 187 -4.83 1.54 13.77
C THR A 187 -5.11 2.80 12.96
N PRO A 188 -4.40 3.92 13.19
CA PRO A 188 -4.55 5.14 12.42
C PRO A 188 -4.50 4.91 10.92
N THR A 189 -5.51 5.41 10.18
CA THR A 189 -5.70 5.06 8.78
C THR A 189 -5.99 6.26 7.88
N LEU A 190 -5.23 6.35 6.78
CA LEU A 190 -5.47 7.30 5.69
C LEU A 190 -6.22 6.59 4.55
N PHE A 191 -7.47 6.97 4.34
CA PHE A 191 -8.33 6.48 3.26
C PHE A 191 -8.25 7.41 2.04
N LEU A 192 -7.65 6.95 0.98
CA LEU A 192 -7.51 7.69 -0.27
C LEU A 192 -8.37 7.05 -1.36
N SER A 193 -9.17 7.86 -2.01
CA SER A 193 -10.00 7.45 -3.15
C SER A 193 -9.68 8.29 -4.39
N ALA A 194 -10.30 7.95 -5.50
CA ALA A 194 -10.13 8.64 -6.77
C ALA A 194 -11.50 8.96 -7.39
N ARG A 195 -11.72 10.23 -7.79
CA ARG A 195 -13.03 10.75 -8.20
C ARG A 195 -13.64 10.01 -9.38
N THR A 196 -12.83 9.57 -10.33
CA THR A 196 -13.29 8.86 -11.52
C THR A 196 -12.94 7.37 -11.49
N ASP A 197 -12.80 6.81 -10.28
CA ASP A 197 -12.61 5.38 -10.11
C ASP A 197 -13.95 4.64 -10.25
N PHE A 198 -14.10 3.92 -11.35
CA PHE A 198 -15.29 3.11 -11.63
C PHE A 198 -15.14 1.65 -11.16
N PHE A 199 -13.96 1.21 -10.74
CA PHE A 199 -13.71 -0.13 -10.18
C PHE A 199 -13.97 -0.14 -8.69
N VAL A 200 -13.41 0.84 -7.99
CA VAL A 200 -13.62 1.04 -6.56
C VAL A 200 -14.31 2.39 -6.35
N PHE A 201 -15.61 2.41 -6.65
CA PHE A 201 -16.42 3.63 -6.55
C PHE A 201 -16.47 4.12 -5.11
N SER A 202 -15.91 5.29 -4.85
CA SER A 202 -15.63 5.79 -3.50
C SER A 202 -16.86 5.84 -2.57
N PRO A 203 -18.05 6.30 -2.98
CA PRO A 203 -19.23 6.29 -2.13
C PRO A 203 -19.71 4.90 -1.67
N VAL A 204 -19.26 3.84 -2.33
CA VAL A 204 -19.64 2.45 -2.02
C VAL A 204 -18.54 1.73 -1.25
N TRP A 205 -17.29 1.97 -1.62
CA TRP A 205 -16.16 1.17 -1.11
C TRP A 205 -15.25 1.91 -0.15
N VAL A 206 -14.90 3.18 -0.42
CA VAL A 206 -13.89 3.87 0.41
C VAL A 206 -14.53 4.68 1.52
N ARG A 207 -15.52 5.51 1.19
CA ARG A 207 -16.19 6.39 2.16
C ARG A 207 -16.86 5.64 3.30
N PRO A 208 -17.64 4.54 3.06
CA PRO A 208 -18.24 3.78 4.17
C PRO A 208 -17.22 3.14 5.10
N ASN A 209 -16.07 2.70 4.58
CA ASN A 209 -15.00 2.15 5.39
C ASN A 209 -14.36 3.22 6.30
N TYR A 210 -14.16 4.44 5.80
CA TYR A 210 -13.78 5.57 6.65
C TYR A 210 -14.82 5.81 7.76
N GLU A 211 -16.10 5.79 7.42
CA GLU A 211 -17.18 6.10 8.37
C GLU A 211 -17.27 5.12 9.54
N VAL A 212 -17.05 3.83 9.31
CA VAL A 212 -17.09 2.81 10.36
C VAL A 212 -15.78 2.67 11.14
N CYS A 213 -14.67 3.16 10.62
CA CYS A 213 -13.36 3.10 11.29
C CYS A 213 -13.40 3.89 12.60
N SER A 214 -13.02 3.26 13.71
CA SER A 214 -12.99 3.89 15.05
C SER A 214 -11.64 4.54 15.38
N ALA A 215 -10.59 4.24 14.61
CA ALA A 215 -9.26 4.81 14.78
C ALA A 215 -9.20 6.30 14.38
N PRO A 216 -8.10 7.01 14.72
CA PRO A 216 -7.76 8.25 14.04
C PRO A 216 -7.73 8.04 12.53
N ALA A 217 -8.53 8.80 11.80
CA ALA A 217 -8.70 8.54 10.38
C ALA A 217 -8.89 9.81 9.56
N VAL A 218 -8.36 9.76 8.33
CA VAL A 218 -8.57 10.77 7.29
C VAL A 218 -9.16 10.11 6.06
N TYR A 219 -10.05 10.80 5.40
CA TYR A 219 -10.57 10.47 4.08
C TYR A 219 -10.37 11.65 3.15
N ALA A 220 -9.91 11.37 1.93
CA ALA A 220 -9.87 12.36 0.85
C ALA A 220 -10.04 11.69 -0.52
N ASN A 221 -10.71 12.40 -1.44
CA ASN A 221 -11.01 11.94 -2.79
C ASN A 221 -10.20 12.76 -3.81
N MET A 222 -9.35 12.10 -4.59
CA MET A 222 -8.47 12.80 -5.53
C MET A 222 -9.24 13.32 -6.75
N ILE A 223 -9.22 14.63 -6.97
CA ILE A 223 -9.74 15.27 -8.18
C ILE A 223 -8.93 14.83 -9.40
N GLY A 224 -9.62 14.40 -10.47
CA GLY A 224 -8.95 13.82 -11.66
C GLY A 224 -8.21 12.50 -11.38
N GLY A 225 -8.49 11.86 -10.23
CA GLY A 225 -8.02 10.53 -9.90
C GLY A 225 -8.82 9.44 -10.62
N TYR A 226 -8.16 8.32 -10.92
CA TYR A 226 -8.74 7.09 -11.46
C TYR A 226 -8.03 5.89 -10.82
N HIS A 227 -8.58 4.69 -10.96
CA HIS A 227 -8.14 3.52 -10.20
C HIS A 227 -6.63 3.28 -10.20
N THR A 228 -6.02 3.33 -11.37
CA THR A 228 -4.60 3.03 -11.55
C THR A 228 -3.66 4.23 -11.37
N LYS A 229 -4.18 5.40 -10.99
CA LYS A 229 -3.36 6.63 -10.92
C LYS A 229 -2.28 6.54 -9.85
N ALA A 230 -2.51 5.79 -8.76
CA ALA A 230 -1.56 5.65 -7.67
C ALA A 230 -0.20 5.09 -8.13
N PHE A 231 -0.19 4.17 -9.10
CA PHE A 231 1.05 3.63 -9.63
C PHE A 231 1.48 4.23 -10.98
N LEU A 232 0.54 4.71 -11.81
CA LEU A 232 0.90 5.37 -13.08
C LEU A 232 1.41 6.81 -12.90
N LYS A 233 0.99 7.49 -11.82
CA LYS A 233 1.42 8.85 -11.46
C LYS A 233 1.61 8.95 -9.94
N PRO A 234 2.56 8.22 -9.36
CA PRO A 234 2.71 8.05 -7.90
C PRO A 234 2.98 9.38 -7.18
N SER A 235 3.64 10.34 -7.81
CA SER A 235 3.93 11.66 -7.21
C SER A 235 2.67 12.40 -6.72
N THR A 236 1.48 12.05 -7.22
CA THR A 236 0.21 12.63 -6.78
C THR A 236 -0.26 12.10 -5.41
N TYR A 237 0.20 10.93 -5.02
CA TYR A 237 -0.15 10.26 -3.75
C TYR A 237 0.99 10.31 -2.74
N ASN A 238 2.24 10.22 -3.21
CA ASN A 238 3.43 10.00 -2.37
C ASN A 238 3.60 11.03 -1.27
N TYR A 239 3.31 12.30 -1.54
CA TYR A 239 3.47 13.34 -0.55
C TYR A 239 2.65 13.03 0.72
N TYR A 240 1.33 12.86 0.59
CA TYR A 240 0.48 12.58 1.75
C TYR A 240 0.69 11.18 2.32
N CYS A 241 1.04 10.20 1.51
CA CYS A 241 1.43 8.87 2.02
C CYS A 241 2.68 8.97 2.92
N THR A 242 3.70 9.69 2.46
CA THR A 242 4.93 9.93 3.23
C THR A 242 4.64 10.67 4.54
N GLU A 243 3.88 11.78 4.47
CA GLU A 243 3.55 12.59 5.65
C GLU A 243 2.71 11.81 6.66
N TRP A 244 1.81 10.92 6.20
CA TRP A 244 1.06 10.04 7.10
C TRP A 244 1.97 9.12 7.90
N PHE A 245 2.90 8.45 7.23
CA PHE A 245 3.84 7.57 7.92
C PHE A 245 4.82 8.33 8.80
N LYS A 246 5.30 9.51 8.40
CA LYS A 246 6.10 10.38 9.29
C LYS A 246 5.33 10.76 10.56
N ALA A 247 4.07 11.13 10.42
CA ALA A 247 3.23 11.49 11.56
C ALA A 247 3.11 10.35 12.57
N TRP A 248 2.78 9.14 12.11
CA TRP A 248 2.43 8.04 12.99
C TRP A 248 3.58 7.11 13.36
N LEU A 249 4.60 6.99 12.52
CA LEU A 249 5.77 6.15 12.79
C LEU A 249 6.93 6.93 13.38
N ASN A 250 7.12 8.19 12.99
CA ASN A 250 8.21 9.02 13.50
C ASN A 250 7.75 10.02 14.58
N GLY A 251 6.44 10.09 14.86
CA GLY A 251 5.89 11.05 15.84
C GLY A 251 5.96 12.51 15.37
N ASP A 252 6.05 12.75 14.06
CA ASP A 252 6.18 14.07 13.47
C ASP A 252 4.85 14.83 13.58
N GLN A 253 4.82 15.81 14.51
CA GLN A 253 3.63 16.62 14.78
C GLN A 253 3.31 17.61 13.66
N GLU A 254 4.30 18.06 12.93
CA GLU A 254 4.08 18.94 11.78
C GLU A 254 3.40 18.17 10.66
N ALA A 255 3.88 16.96 10.36
CA ALA A 255 3.24 16.06 9.43
C ALA A 255 1.80 15.71 9.86
N LEU A 256 1.57 15.45 11.16
CA LEU A 256 0.22 15.17 11.69
C LEU A 256 -0.74 16.35 11.50
N ASN A 257 -0.27 17.57 11.72
CA ASN A 257 -1.08 18.78 11.57
C ASN A 257 -1.56 19.02 10.14
N ARG A 258 -0.90 18.45 9.13
CA ARG A 258 -1.36 18.51 7.73
C ARG A 258 -2.71 17.83 7.50
N PHE A 259 -3.05 16.85 8.35
CA PHE A 259 -4.26 16.04 8.27
C PHE A 259 -5.40 16.49 9.17
N ARG A 260 -5.20 17.52 9.97
CA ARG A 260 -6.25 18.10 10.83
C ARG A 260 -7.20 18.98 10.02
N PRO A 261 -8.43 19.24 10.51
CA PRO A 261 -9.28 20.27 9.92
C PRO A 261 -8.57 21.60 9.81
N GLY A 262 -8.57 22.21 8.62
CA GLY A 262 -7.80 23.44 8.34
C GLY A 262 -6.32 23.21 8.02
N GLY A 263 -5.84 21.98 8.11
CA GLY A 263 -4.50 21.61 7.69
C GLY A 263 -4.32 21.52 6.17
N GLN A 264 -3.11 21.28 5.73
CA GLN A 264 -2.73 21.37 4.32
C GLN A 264 -3.62 20.51 3.40
N MET A 265 -3.89 19.24 3.77
CA MET A 265 -4.69 18.34 2.92
C MET A 265 -6.13 18.81 2.74
N SER A 266 -6.72 19.44 3.76
CA SER A 266 -8.08 19.98 3.70
C SER A 266 -8.22 21.21 2.79
N GLN A 267 -7.12 21.85 2.45
CA GLN A 267 -7.05 23.07 1.62
C GLN A 267 -6.44 22.79 0.24
N ASP A 268 -5.97 21.57 0.01
CA ASP A 268 -5.31 21.20 -1.25
C ASP A 268 -6.34 21.07 -2.38
N PRO A 269 -6.25 21.90 -3.44
CA PRO A 269 -7.20 21.86 -4.55
C PRO A 269 -7.15 20.58 -5.38
N GLY A 270 -6.16 19.71 -5.16
CA GLY A 270 -6.08 18.38 -5.79
C GLY A 270 -7.00 17.34 -5.14
N TRP A 271 -7.58 17.67 -3.97
CA TRP A 271 -8.41 16.76 -3.18
C TRP A 271 -9.75 17.38 -2.84
N GLU A 272 -10.79 16.58 -2.78
CA GLU A 272 -12.15 16.94 -2.39
C GLU A 272 -12.69 16.01 -1.30
N ASP A 273 -13.83 16.34 -0.75
CA ASP A 273 -14.54 15.54 0.28
C ASP A 273 -13.67 15.20 1.50
N PHE A 274 -12.69 16.06 1.79
CA PHE A 274 -11.83 15.86 2.97
C PHE A 274 -12.65 15.68 4.24
N ALA A 275 -12.30 14.66 5.01
CA ALA A 275 -12.84 14.43 6.35
C ALA A 275 -11.75 13.83 7.24
N SER A 276 -11.75 14.25 8.51
CA SER A 276 -10.83 13.70 9.53
C SER A 276 -11.55 13.52 10.84
N LYS A 277 -11.13 12.54 11.64
CA LYS A 277 -11.73 12.23 12.94
C LYS A 277 -10.75 11.60 13.90
N ASN A 278 -11.04 11.72 15.20
CA ASN A 278 -10.36 11.07 16.32
C ASN A 278 -8.86 11.45 16.46
N PHE A 279 -8.50 12.71 16.15
CA PHE A 279 -7.15 13.25 16.28
C PHE A 279 -6.92 13.93 17.62
#